data_c7dfdd908c89189edcf0f279dd532520
#
_entry.id   c7dfdd908c89189edcf0f279dd532520
#
_cell.length_a   1.000
_cell.length_b   1.000
_cell.length_c   1.000
_cell.angle_alpha   90.00
_cell.angle_beta   90.00
_cell.angle_gamma   90.00
#
_symmetry.space_group_name_H-M   'P 1'
#
loop_
_entity.id
_entity.type
_entity.pdbx_description
1 polymer ?
#
loop_
_entity_poly.entity_id
_entity_poly.type
_entity_poly.pdbx_seq_one_letter_code
_entity_poly.pdbx_strand_id
1 'polypeptide(L)'
;MENKKKRYRPNVAAIIVSPKYPFKSEIFVASRNDIKDSWQFPQGGIDKGEAPKEALLRELKEEIGTNDIEIVAEYPKWVSYDFPNIIAKKMYPFDGQIQKYFLVRLKEGAKINLKTKHPEFDDYKFIKYKDVFNYIIYFKRPIYKEVLNYFRKEGYL
;
A
#
# COMPACT_ATOMS: atom_id res chain seq x y z
N MET A 1 7.73 -17.66 -31.71
CA MET A 1 7.39 -16.45 -30.94
C MET A 1 8.07 -16.49 -29.57
N GLU A 2 8.93 -15.56 -29.31
CA GLU A 2 9.50 -15.44 -27.99
C GLU A 2 8.47 -14.85 -27.05
N ASN A 3 8.14 -15.59 -25.97
CA ASN A 3 7.32 -15.07 -24.89
C ASN A 3 8.15 -14.02 -24.13
N LYS A 4 7.80 -12.76 -24.33
CA LYS A 4 8.44 -11.67 -23.62
C LYS A 4 8.16 -11.78 -22.13
N LYS A 5 9.20 -11.99 -21.33
CA LYS A 5 9.08 -12.06 -19.88
C LYS A 5 8.66 -10.70 -19.34
N LYS A 6 7.57 -10.66 -18.54
CA LYS A 6 7.11 -9.45 -17.91
C LYS A 6 8.10 -8.97 -16.84
N ARG A 7 8.24 -7.66 -16.72
CA ARG A 7 9.08 -7.01 -15.71
C ARG A 7 8.21 -6.40 -14.62
N TYR A 8 8.49 -6.80 -13.38
CA TYR A 8 7.77 -6.29 -12.21
C TYR A 8 8.69 -5.46 -11.34
N ARG A 9 8.24 -4.27 -10.96
CA ARG A 9 8.97 -3.40 -10.04
C ARG A 9 8.78 -3.89 -8.60
N PRO A 10 9.88 -4.19 -7.87
CA PRO A 10 9.77 -4.55 -6.45
C PRO A 10 9.22 -3.38 -5.64
N ASN A 11 8.29 -3.67 -4.74
CA ASN A 11 7.51 -2.66 -4.06
C ASN A 11 7.09 -3.16 -2.69
N VAL A 12 6.90 -2.25 -1.74
CA VAL A 12 6.27 -2.53 -0.45
C VAL A 12 4.94 -1.81 -0.37
N ALA A 13 3.99 -2.39 0.34
CA ALA A 13 2.70 -1.78 0.58
C ALA A 13 2.32 -1.93 2.05
N ALA A 14 1.64 -0.93 2.58
CA ALA A 14 1.24 -0.89 3.98
C ALA A 14 -0.27 -0.83 4.13
N ILE A 15 -0.82 -1.80 4.85
CA ILE A 15 -2.17 -1.72 5.39
C ILE A 15 -2.04 -1.12 6.78
N ILE A 16 -2.46 0.13 6.93
CA ILE A 16 -2.27 0.89 8.17
C ILE A 16 -3.57 0.90 8.94
N VAL A 17 -3.53 0.41 10.18
CA VAL A 17 -4.66 0.54 11.11
C VAL A 17 -4.39 1.69 12.08
N SER A 18 -5.49 2.33 12.55
CA SER A 18 -5.41 3.48 13.45
C SER A 18 -4.84 3.09 14.82
N PRO A 19 -4.45 4.08 15.65
CA PRO A 19 -3.99 3.80 17.02
C PRO A 19 -5.02 3.08 17.91
N LYS A 20 -6.30 3.06 17.51
CA LYS A 20 -7.37 2.35 18.24
C LYS A 20 -7.32 0.84 18.08
N TYR A 21 -6.52 0.33 17.13
CA TYR A 21 -6.31 -1.10 16.99
C TYR A 21 -5.69 -1.69 18.26
N PRO A 22 -6.09 -2.87 18.76
CA PRO A 22 -6.99 -3.84 18.11
C PRO A 22 -8.48 -3.66 18.43
N PHE A 23 -8.86 -2.67 19.22
CA PHE A 23 -10.26 -2.47 19.63
C PHE A 23 -11.15 -2.06 18.45
N LYS A 24 -10.59 -1.30 17.52
CA LYS A 24 -11.21 -0.93 16.26
C LYS A 24 -10.22 -1.16 15.13
N SER A 25 -10.67 -1.79 14.04
CA SER A 25 -9.87 -2.00 12.83
C SER A 25 -10.28 -0.97 11.78
N GLU A 26 -9.80 0.26 11.96
CA GLU A 26 -9.99 1.34 10.99
C GLU A 26 -8.77 1.39 10.09
N ILE A 27 -8.99 1.27 8.79
CA ILE A 27 -7.93 1.12 7.78
C ILE A 27 -7.73 2.42 7.01
N PHE A 28 -6.47 2.82 6.90
CA PHE A 28 -6.06 4.01 6.16
C PHE A 28 -6.18 3.77 4.65
N VAL A 29 -6.83 4.70 3.96
CA VAL A 29 -6.82 4.79 2.51
C VAL A 29 -6.53 6.22 2.11
N ALA A 30 -5.80 6.41 1.03
CA ALA A 30 -5.41 7.74 0.55
C ALA A 30 -5.74 7.91 -0.92
N SER A 31 -6.12 9.14 -1.27
CA SER A 31 -6.47 9.52 -2.63
C SER A 31 -5.25 10.09 -3.34
N ARG A 32 -4.93 9.54 -4.51
CA ARG A 32 -3.84 10.03 -5.35
C ARG A 32 -4.18 11.40 -5.91
N ASN A 33 -3.17 12.27 -5.95
CA ASN A 33 -3.33 13.62 -6.51
C ASN A 33 -3.23 13.68 -8.04
N ASP A 34 -2.75 12.59 -8.68
CA ASP A 34 -2.53 12.52 -10.12
C ASP A 34 -3.61 11.73 -10.89
N ILE A 35 -4.45 10.99 -10.18
CA ILE A 35 -5.53 10.19 -10.77
C ILE A 35 -6.80 10.42 -9.96
N LYS A 36 -7.81 10.98 -10.60
CA LYS A 36 -9.10 11.26 -9.97
C LYS A 36 -9.76 9.98 -9.44
N ASP A 37 -10.32 10.05 -8.23
CA ASP A 37 -11.07 8.98 -7.57
C ASP A 37 -10.23 7.68 -7.40
N SER A 38 -8.92 7.80 -7.34
CA SER A 38 -8.02 6.67 -7.12
C SER A 38 -7.56 6.61 -5.66
N TRP A 39 -8.23 5.78 -4.88
CA TRP A 39 -7.89 5.52 -3.48
C TRP A 39 -7.09 4.23 -3.37
N GLN A 40 -6.10 4.23 -2.50
CA GLN A 40 -5.19 3.10 -2.34
C GLN A 40 -4.52 3.07 -0.98
N PHE A 41 -3.89 1.95 -0.67
CA PHE A 41 -2.94 1.86 0.44
C PHE A 41 -1.61 2.50 0.04
N PRO A 42 -0.87 3.10 0.99
CA PRO A 42 0.48 3.58 0.72
C PRO A 42 1.37 2.45 0.21
N GLN A 43 2.17 2.76 -0.78
CA GLN A 43 3.11 1.82 -1.39
C GLN A 43 4.27 2.57 -2.02
N GLY A 44 5.39 1.90 -2.17
CA GLY A 44 6.53 2.51 -2.82
C GLY A 44 7.59 1.49 -3.20
N GLY A 45 8.49 1.90 -4.10
CA GLY A 45 9.54 1.04 -4.61
C GLY A 45 10.58 0.67 -3.56
N ILE A 46 11.13 -0.53 -3.69
CA ILE A 46 12.27 -0.98 -2.89
C ILE A 46 13.54 -0.61 -3.66
N ASP A 47 14.43 0.14 -3.03
CA ASP A 47 15.70 0.52 -3.63
C ASP A 47 16.69 -0.65 -3.62
N LYS A 48 17.64 -0.63 -4.54
CA LYS A 48 18.66 -1.67 -4.62
C LYS A 48 19.42 -1.78 -3.29
N GLY A 49 19.49 -3.00 -2.76
CA GLY A 49 20.16 -3.27 -1.48
C GLY A 49 19.34 -2.95 -0.24
N GLU A 50 18.13 -2.45 -0.41
CA GLU A 50 17.23 -2.11 0.68
C GLU A 50 16.36 -3.32 1.06
N ALA A 51 16.23 -3.60 2.36
CA ALA A 51 15.30 -4.63 2.83
C ALA A 51 13.87 -4.11 2.75
N PRO A 52 12.85 -4.98 2.58
CA PRO A 52 11.46 -4.55 2.52
C PRO A 52 11.01 -3.69 3.72
N LYS A 53 11.41 -4.03 4.94
CA LYS A 53 11.07 -3.23 6.14
C LYS A 53 11.70 -1.84 6.12
N GLU A 54 12.93 -1.73 5.62
CA GLU A 54 13.60 -0.43 5.45
C GLU A 54 12.86 0.44 4.44
N ALA A 55 12.48 -0.16 3.30
CA ALA A 55 11.70 0.51 2.28
C ALA A 55 10.35 0.97 2.82
N LEU A 56 9.67 0.14 3.62
CA LEU A 56 8.40 0.47 4.26
C LEU A 56 8.52 1.73 5.10
N LEU A 57 9.49 1.80 6.00
CA LEU A 57 9.68 2.95 6.90
C LEU A 57 10.03 4.22 6.10
N ARG A 58 10.88 4.11 5.10
CA ARG A 58 11.25 5.23 4.24
C ARG A 58 10.04 5.75 3.45
N GLU A 59 9.31 4.85 2.79
CA GLU A 59 8.16 5.22 1.97
C GLU A 59 7.04 5.85 2.80
N LEU A 60 6.76 5.33 3.99
CA LEU A 60 5.75 5.93 4.85
C LEU A 60 6.15 7.36 5.25
N LYS A 61 7.41 7.59 5.56
CA LYS A 61 7.90 8.93 5.88
C LYS A 61 7.75 9.88 4.68
N GLU A 62 8.07 9.40 3.50
CA GLU A 62 7.97 10.18 2.26
C GLU A 62 6.53 10.47 1.85
N GLU A 63 5.62 9.50 2.01
CA GLU A 63 4.24 9.60 1.47
C GLU A 63 3.24 10.19 2.46
N ILE A 64 3.34 9.81 3.74
CA ILE A 64 2.36 10.26 4.75
C ILE A 64 2.97 11.08 5.88
N GLY A 65 4.25 11.39 5.76
CA GLY A 65 4.95 12.28 6.70
C GLY A 65 5.34 11.65 8.02
N THR A 66 5.06 10.37 8.23
CA THR A 66 5.42 9.67 9.46
C THR A 66 5.71 8.19 9.21
N ASN A 67 6.70 7.67 9.94
CA ASN A 67 6.96 6.24 10.04
C ASN A 67 6.88 5.77 11.50
N ASP A 68 6.15 6.50 12.32
CA ASP A 68 5.93 6.15 13.73
C ASP A 68 4.84 5.09 13.81
N ILE A 69 5.23 3.86 13.51
CA ILE A 69 4.34 2.70 13.37
C ILE A 69 4.91 1.48 14.08
N GLU A 70 4.03 0.54 14.38
CA GLU A 70 4.40 -0.81 14.82
C GLU A 70 4.01 -1.78 13.71
N ILE A 71 4.92 -2.69 13.34
CA ILE A 71 4.60 -3.77 12.41
C ILE A 71 3.83 -4.84 13.19
N VAL A 72 2.58 -5.06 12.83
CA VAL A 72 1.71 -6.06 13.46
C VAL A 72 1.94 -7.43 12.84
N ALA A 73 1.96 -7.50 11.53
CA ALA A 73 2.11 -8.75 10.79
C ALA A 73 2.59 -8.46 9.36
N GLU A 74 3.02 -9.50 8.70
CA GLU A 74 3.53 -9.45 7.33
C GLU A 74 2.81 -10.53 6.54
N TYR A 75 2.36 -10.20 5.32
CA TYR A 75 1.82 -11.20 4.41
C TYR A 75 2.97 -12.07 3.92
N PRO A 76 2.87 -13.42 4.04
CA PRO A 76 4.05 -14.29 3.86
C PRO A 76 4.52 -14.42 2.41
N LYS A 77 3.70 -14.05 1.44
CA LYS A 77 4.02 -14.18 0.01
C LYS A 77 4.24 -12.83 -0.64
N TRP A 78 5.02 -12.82 -1.73
CA TRP A 78 5.04 -11.71 -2.65
C TRP A 78 3.86 -11.84 -3.59
N VAL A 79 3.15 -10.73 -3.82
CA VAL A 79 2.00 -10.69 -4.74
C VAL A 79 2.27 -9.73 -5.87
N SER A 80 1.82 -10.06 -7.06
CA SER A 80 2.05 -9.22 -8.24
C SER A 80 0.74 -8.86 -8.93
N TYR A 81 0.75 -7.73 -9.62
CA TYR A 81 -0.32 -7.33 -10.51
C TYR A 81 0.26 -6.64 -11.73
N ASP A 82 -0.47 -6.72 -12.83
CA ASP A 82 -0.10 -6.06 -14.08
C ASP A 82 -0.77 -4.69 -14.16
N PHE A 83 -0.03 -3.71 -14.70
CA PHE A 83 -0.60 -2.40 -14.95
C PHE A 83 -1.59 -2.45 -16.12
N PRO A 84 -2.71 -1.71 -16.04
CA PRO A 84 -3.49 -1.38 -17.24
C PRO A 84 -2.60 -0.67 -18.27
N ASN A 85 -2.92 -0.81 -19.54
CA ASN A 85 -2.08 -0.29 -20.63
C ASN A 85 -1.70 1.19 -20.47
N ILE A 86 -2.61 2.03 -20.02
CA ILE A 86 -2.36 3.46 -19.80
C ILE A 86 -1.28 3.68 -18.75
N ILE A 87 -1.34 2.92 -17.65
CA ILE A 87 -0.37 3.03 -16.54
C ILE A 87 0.96 2.39 -16.95
N ALA A 88 0.93 1.28 -17.67
CA ALA A 88 2.14 0.60 -18.15
C ALA A 88 3.01 1.51 -19.01
N LYS A 89 2.42 2.39 -19.81
CA LYS A 89 3.15 3.38 -20.62
C LYS A 89 3.94 4.35 -19.75
N LYS A 90 3.34 4.80 -18.65
CA LYS A 90 3.98 5.74 -17.70
C LYS A 90 5.07 5.07 -16.86
N MET A 91 4.94 3.79 -16.62
CA MET A 91 5.82 3.02 -15.74
C MET A 91 6.89 2.21 -16.49
N TYR A 92 7.00 2.43 -17.81
CA TYR A 92 8.01 1.74 -18.62
C TYR A 92 9.40 1.79 -17.93
N PRO A 93 10.16 0.71 -17.87
CA PRO A 93 9.99 -0.58 -18.57
C PRO A 93 9.19 -1.64 -17.79
N PHE A 94 8.46 -1.27 -16.74
CA PHE A 94 7.74 -2.22 -15.90
C PHE A 94 6.34 -2.48 -16.42
N ASP A 95 5.95 -3.76 -16.38
CA ASP A 95 4.61 -4.22 -16.77
C ASP A 95 3.65 -4.28 -15.59
N GLY A 96 4.19 -4.28 -14.39
CA GLY A 96 3.43 -4.34 -13.15
C GLY A 96 4.32 -4.17 -11.93
N GLN A 97 3.79 -4.51 -10.77
CA GLN A 97 4.54 -4.48 -9.51
C GLN A 97 4.47 -5.84 -8.83
N ILE A 98 5.54 -6.17 -8.11
CA ILE A 98 5.56 -7.30 -7.20
C ILE A 98 5.76 -6.75 -5.79
N GLN A 99 4.82 -7.06 -4.88
CA GLN A 99 4.68 -6.35 -3.62
C GLN A 99 4.80 -7.25 -2.41
N LYS A 100 5.46 -6.73 -1.38
CA LYS A 100 5.47 -7.26 -0.03
C LYS A 100 4.54 -6.41 0.82
N TYR A 101 3.53 -7.03 1.44
CA TYR A 101 2.53 -6.33 2.26
C TYR A 101 2.81 -6.46 3.74
N PHE A 102 2.65 -5.35 4.45
CA PHE A 102 2.75 -5.29 5.91
C PHE A 102 1.46 -4.74 6.49
N LEU A 103 1.00 -5.34 7.59
CA LEU A 103 -0.04 -4.77 8.42
C LEU A 103 0.66 -4.00 9.53
N VAL A 104 0.41 -2.70 9.60
CA VAL A 104 1.05 -1.82 10.57
C VAL A 104 0.03 -1.03 11.36
N ARG A 105 0.35 -0.75 12.63
CA ARG A 105 -0.45 0.11 13.49
C ARG A 105 0.24 1.46 13.59
N LEU A 106 -0.51 2.52 13.31
CA LEU A 106 -0.03 3.87 13.56
C LEU A 106 0.05 4.09 15.07
N LYS A 107 1.20 4.54 15.58
CA LYS A 107 1.36 4.80 17.01
C LYS A 107 0.53 6.00 17.43
N GLU A 108 0.09 5.99 18.68
CA GLU A 108 -0.61 7.12 19.25
C GLU A 108 0.31 8.36 19.24
N GLY A 109 -0.23 9.49 18.83
CA GLY A 109 0.54 10.73 18.70
C GLY A 109 1.26 10.90 17.36
N ALA A 110 1.31 9.88 16.52
CA ALA A 110 1.87 10.00 15.18
C ALA A 110 1.04 10.98 14.35
N LYS A 111 1.70 11.89 13.64
CA LYS A 111 1.03 12.95 12.87
C LYS A 111 1.17 12.69 11.37
N ILE A 112 0.06 12.38 10.72
CA ILE A 112 0.01 12.25 9.26
C ILE A 112 0.09 13.64 8.64
N ASN A 113 0.99 13.80 7.68
CA ASN A 113 1.12 15.02 6.89
C ASN A 113 1.37 14.65 5.43
N LEU A 114 0.37 14.86 4.60
CA LEU A 114 0.44 14.56 3.18
C LEU A 114 1.23 15.61 2.39
N LYS A 115 1.49 16.78 2.97
CA LYS A 115 2.28 17.85 2.35
C LYS A 115 3.77 17.58 2.54
N THR A 116 4.24 16.54 1.89
CA THR A 116 5.64 16.13 1.89
C THR A 116 6.39 16.80 0.73
N LYS A 117 7.70 16.52 0.61
CA LYS A 117 8.54 17.11 -0.44
C LYS A 117 8.04 16.80 -1.85
N HIS A 118 7.55 15.56 -2.07
CA HIS A 118 6.99 15.10 -3.34
C HIS A 118 5.61 14.49 -3.07
N PRO A 119 4.57 15.32 -2.88
CA PRO A 119 3.25 14.82 -2.48
C PRO A 119 2.65 13.87 -3.52
N GLU A 120 2.18 12.72 -3.08
CA GLU A 120 1.47 11.74 -3.92
C GLU A 120 -0.02 11.70 -3.60
N PHE A 121 -0.40 12.08 -2.40
CA PHE A 121 -1.78 12.04 -1.92
C PHE A 121 -2.27 13.44 -1.56
N ASP A 122 -3.55 13.69 -1.81
CA ASP A 122 -4.20 14.97 -1.44
C ASP A 122 -5.24 14.80 -0.34
N ASP A 123 -5.64 13.56 -0.01
CA ASP A 123 -6.62 13.29 1.04
C ASP A 123 -6.40 11.89 1.61
N TYR A 124 -6.85 11.66 2.83
CA TYR A 124 -6.85 10.33 3.45
C TYR A 124 -8.06 10.16 4.34
N LYS A 125 -8.40 8.90 4.60
CA LYS A 125 -9.46 8.49 5.53
C LYS A 125 -9.07 7.22 6.26
N PHE A 126 -9.60 7.05 7.46
CA PHE A 126 -9.65 5.75 8.13
C PHE A 126 -11.05 5.19 7.96
N ILE A 127 -11.18 4.02 7.36
CA ILE A 127 -12.46 3.42 7.02
C ILE A 127 -12.58 2.01 7.61
N LYS A 128 -13.80 1.53 7.74
CA LYS A 128 -14.06 0.16 8.20
C LYS A 128 -13.66 -0.84 7.13
N TYR A 129 -13.24 -2.04 7.55
CA TYR A 129 -12.86 -3.12 6.65
C TYR A 129 -13.89 -3.33 5.52
N LYS A 130 -15.18 -3.39 5.88
CA LYS A 130 -16.25 -3.64 4.91
C LYS A 130 -16.35 -2.59 3.80
N ASP A 131 -15.86 -1.38 4.05
CA ASP A 131 -15.98 -0.26 3.13
C ASP A 131 -14.77 -0.11 2.21
N VAL A 132 -13.68 -0.86 2.45
CA VAL A 132 -12.43 -0.73 1.68
C VAL A 132 -12.66 -0.86 0.18
N PHE A 133 -13.42 -1.88 -0.24
CA PHE A 133 -13.62 -2.15 -1.66
C PHE A 133 -14.52 -1.14 -2.37
N ASN A 134 -15.21 -0.26 -1.62
CA ASN A 134 -15.97 0.84 -2.20
C ASN A 134 -15.07 1.99 -2.67
N TYR A 135 -13.83 2.04 -2.17
CA TYR A 135 -12.88 3.12 -2.46
C TYR A 135 -11.80 2.72 -3.44
N ILE A 136 -11.36 1.47 -3.39
CA ILE A 136 -10.14 1.02 -4.06
C ILE A 136 -10.31 0.91 -5.57
N ILE A 137 -9.30 1.39 -6.32
CA ILE A 137 -9.26 1.29 -7.77
C ILE A 137 -9.32 -0.18 -8.24
N TYR A 138 -10.07 -0.44 -9.33
CA TYR A 138 -10.48 -1.79 -9.75
C TYR A 138 -9.34 -2.79 -9.92
N PHE A 139 -8.20 -2.39 -10.52
CA PHE A 139 -7.13 -3.33 -10.84
C PHE A 139 -6.31 -3.77 -9.62
N LYS A 140 -6.46 -3.09 -8.48
CA LYS A 140 -5.81 -3.46 -7.22
C LYS A 140 -6.71 -4.30 -6.31
N ARG A 141 -8.01 -4.36 -6.59
CA ARG A 141 -8.98 -5.07 -5.75
C ARG A 141 -8.64 -6.53 -5.50
N PRO A 142 -8.24 -7.33 -6.51
CA PRO A 142 -7.91 -8.73 -6.28
C PRO A 142 -6.77 -8.92 -5.28
N ILE A 143 -5.72 -8.10 -5.38
CA ILE A 143 -4.57 -8.15 -4.47
C ILE A 143 -4.99 -7.77 -3.05
N TYR A 144 -5.71 -6.66 -2.91
CA TYR A 144 -6.16 -6.20 -1.61
C TYR A 144 -7.08 -7.23 -0.94
N LYS A 145 -7.96 -7.85 -1.73
CA LYS A 145 -8.84 -8.90 -1.24
C LYS A 145 -8.05 -10.10 -0.71
N GLU A 146 -7.06 -10.56 -1.44
CA GLU A 146 -6.20 -11.67 -1.04
C GLU A 146 -5.50 -11.38 0.29
N VAL A 147 -4.84 -10.22 0.39
CA VAL A 147 -4.05 -9.84 1.57
C VAL A 147 -4.95 -9.57 2.78
N LEU A 148 -6.03 -8.82 2.60
CA LEU A 148 -6.96 -8.51 3.67
C LEU A 148 -7.65 -9.76 4.21
N ASN A 149 -8.05 -10.68 3.33
CA ASN A 149 -8.65 -11.95 3.75
C ASN A 149 -7.68 -12.78 4.59
N TYR A 150 -6.41 -12.80 4.22
CA TYR A 150 -5.38 -13.48 5.00
C TYR A 150 -5.31 -12.91 6.42
N PHE A 151 -5.16 -11.60 6.56
CA PHE A 151 -5.03 -10.97 7.88
C PHE A 151 -6.30 -11.16 8.72
N ARG A 152 -7.47 -11.14 8.10
CA ARG A 152 -8.73 -11.40 8.78
C ARG A 152 -8.84 -12.84 9.24
N LYS A 153 -8.49 -13.80 8.37
CA LYS A 153 -8.53 -15.23 8.69
C LYS A 153 -7.57 -15.58 9.82
N GLU A 154 -6.41 -14.94 9.87
CA GLU A 154 -5.41 -15.12 10.92
C GLU A 154 -5.76 -14.38 12.22
N GLY A 155 -6.86 -13.64 12.26
CA GLY A 155 -7.33 -12.96 13.47
C GLY A 155 -6.72 -11.58 13.71
N TYR A 156 -6.01 -11.03 12.74
CA TYR A 156 -5.43 -9.69 12.87
C TYR A 156 -6.43 -8.57 12.57
N LEU A 157 -7.45 -8.84 11.76
CA LEU A 157 -8.48 -7.87 11.40
C LEU A 157 -9.87 -8.39 11.70
#